data_a558d92970e61fabaf2c6553a64ecd04
#
_entry.id   a558d92970e61fabaf2c6553a64ecd04
#
_cell.length_a   1.000
_cell.length_b   1.000
_cell.length_c   1.000
_cell.angle_alpha   90.00
_cell.angle_beta   90.00
_cell.angle_gamma   90.00
#
_symmetry.space_group_name_H-M   'P 1'
#
loop_
_entity.id
_entity.type
_entity.pdbx_description
1 polymer ?
#
loop_
_entity_poly.entity_id
_entity_poly.type
_entity_poly.pdbx_seq_one_letter_code
_entity_poly.pdbx_strand_id
1 'polypeptide(L)'
;MIMKIFSLENDITFTEEYINVLQIQDKKLFTNVINSLNDNINNIEDTKERIIILDNDTEIKIEKEALMFIDVFNIDFNQKKIQSALYNKIEKIYKQEFERMSEFQTIFQKLQLNVLDVFNEFPFEFNYKESIGIQEYLKLLGLKISNNKGKITDTIFSLLDVVEYLSVAKLLIFVNIKLYLGNDEIQEVYKY
;
A
#
# COMPACT_ATOMS: atom_id res chain seq x y z
N MET A 1 -17.14 2.58 10.35
CA MET A 1 -16.88 3.22 9.03
C MET A 1 -18.04 2.91 8.09
N ILE A 2 -18.43 3.85 7.22
CA ILE A 2 -19.57 3.68 6.29
C ILE A 2 -19.11 4.06 4.88
N MET A 3 -19.42 3.23 3.87
CA MET A 3 -19.23 3.57 2.46
C MET A 3 -20.60 3.81 1.82
N LYS A 4 -20.74 4.94 1.14
CA LYS A 4 -21.91 5.30 0.34
C LYS A 4 -21.55 5.25 -1.13
N ILE A 5 -22.29 4.45 -1.88
CA ILE A 5 -22.24 4.37 -3.33
C ILE A 5 -23.60 4.88 -3.82
N PHE A 6 -23.63 6.05 -4.46
CA PHE A 6 -24.88 6.79 -4.69
C PHE A 6 -25.86 6.10 -5.63
N SER A 7 -25.40 5.11 -6.39
CA SER A 7 -26.24 4.25 -7.23
C SER A 7 -26.85 3.05 -6.48
N LEU A 8 -26.46 2.81 -5.22
CA LEU A 8 -27.03 1.76 -4.39
C LEU A 8 -28.03 2.33 -3.40
N GLU A 9 -29.09 1.56 -3.09
CA GLU A 9 -30.13 1.98 -2.14
C GLU A 9 -29.66 2.01 -0.69
N ASN A 10 -28.70 1.15 -0.34
CA ASN A 10 -28.23 0.99 1.04
C ASN A 10 -26.75 1.36 1.17
N ASP A 11 -26.43 2.02 2.28
CA ASP A 11 -25.06 2.25 2.70
C ASP A 11 -24.40 0.95 3.18
N ILE A 12 -23.08 0.81 2.96
CA ILE A 12 -22.30 -0.34 3.43
C ILE A 12 -21.64 0.05 4.75
N THR A 13 -22.06 -0.58 5.84
CA THR A 13 -21.50 -0.36 7.17
C THR A 13 -20.40 -1.38 7.45
N PHE A 14 -19.18 -0.93 7.73
CA PHE A 14 -18.06 -1.77 8.14
C PHE A 14 -17.97 -1.81 9.65
N THR A 15 -17.87 -3.02 10.19
CA THR A 15 -17.64 -3.31 11.61
C THR A 15 -16.38 -4.17 11.75
N GLU A 16 -15.84 -4.27 12.94
CA GLU A 16 -14.68 -5.12 13.22
C GLU A 16 -15.04 -6.62 13.27
N GLU A 17 -16.33 -6.93 13.33
CA GLU A 17 -16.83 -8.30 13.52
C GLU A 17 -17.11 -9.04 12.20
N TYR A 18 -17.32 -8.31 11.09
CA TYR A 18 -17.81 -8.89 9.85
C TYR A 18 -17.09 -8.39 8.60
N ILE A 19 -16.83 -9.31 7.69
CA ILE A 19 -16.42 -8.99 6.34
C ILE A 19 -17.65 -8.66 5.50
N ASN A 20 -17.62 -7.52 4.83
CA ASN A 20 -18.70 -7.11 3.95
C ASN A 20 -18.55 -7.74 2.56
N VAL A 21 -19.61 -8.34 2.06
CA VAL A 21 -19.67 -8.89 0.71
C VAL A 21 -20.72 -8.14 -0.08
N LEU A 22 -20.29 -7.34 -1.06
CA LEU A 22 -21.17 -6.65 -1.99
C LEU A 22 -21.35 -7.49 -3.26
N GLN A 23 -22.58 -7.88 -3.57
CA GLN A 23 -22.90 -8.60 -4.78
C GLN A 23 -23.74 -7.72 -5.70
N ILE A 24 -23.22 -7.36 -6.87
CA ILE A 24 -23.89 -6.55 -7.88
C ILE A 24 -24.19 -7.43 -9.09
N GLN A 25 -25.48 -7.66 -9.39
CA GLN A 25 -25.90 -8.52 -10.52
C GLN A 25 -25.86 -7.77 -11.86
N ASP A 26 -26.14 -6.47 -11.86
CA ASP A 26 -26.06 -5.64 -13.07
C ASP A 26 -24.61 -5.43 -13.46
N LYS A 27 -24.22 -5.95 -14.62
CA LYS A 27 -22.83 -5.88 -15.12
C LYS A 27 -22.36 -4.45 -15.37
N LYS A 28 -23.25 -3.56 -15.80
CA LYS A 28 -22.89 -2.17 -16.08
C LYS A 28 -22.64 -1.41 -14.78
N LEU A 29 -23.53 -1.59 -13.80
CA LEU A 29 -23.38 -1.01 -12.47
C LEU A 29 -22.11 -1.56 -11.79
N PHE A 30 -21.89 -2.88 -11.83
CA PHE A 30 -20.66 -3.49 -11.32
C PHE A 30 -19.40 -2.85 -11.91
N THR A 31 -19.34 -2.74 -13.25
CA THR A 31 -18.20 -2.14 -13.94
C THR A 31 -18.00 -0.67 -13.56
N ASN A 32 -19.10 0.11 -13.45
CA ASN A 32 -19.03 1.50 -13.05
C ASN A 32 -18.51 1.65 -11.63
N VAL A 33 -19.00 0.85 -10.67
CA VAL A 33 -18.58 0.89 -9.28
C VAL A 33 -17.10 0.54 -9.15
N ILE A 34 -16.64 -0.54 -9.81
CA ILE A 34 -15.22 -0.97 -9.74
C ILE A 34 -14.30 0.09 -10.37
N ASN A 35 -14.67 0.63 -11.54
CA ASN A 35 -13.89 1.69 -12.18
C ASN A 35 -13.82 2.92 -11.28
N SER A 36 -14.95 3.37 -10.72
CA SER A 36 -14.98 4.55 -9.87
C SER A 36 -14.23 4.36 -8.55
N LEU A 37 -14.24 3.16 -7.95
CA LEU A 37 -13.38 2.84 -6.81
C LEU A 37 -11.90 2.91 -7.19
N ASN A 38 -11.53 2.32 -8.34
CA ASN A 38 -10.16 2.38 -8.82
C ASN A 38 -9.70 3.81 -9.11
N ASP A 39 -10.56 4.60 -9.75
CA ASP A 39 -10.27 5.99 -10.08
C ASP A 39 -10.09 6.84 -8.80
N ASN A 40 -10.97 6.68 -7.80
CA ASN A 40 -10.84 7.34 -6.50
C ASN A 40 -9.56 6.94 -5.76
N ILE A 41 -9.19 5.64 -5.78
CA ILE A 41 -7.94 5.16 -5.16
C ILE A 41 -6.71 5.76 -5.86
N ASN A 42 -6.79 6.00 -7.17
CA ASN A 42 -5.72 6.61 -7.97
C ASN A 42 -5.81 8.15 -8.05
N ASN A 43 -6.73 8.77 -7.29
CA ASN A 43 -6.94 10.22 -7.26
C ASN A 43 -7.32 10.81 -8.63
N ILE A 44 -8.19 10.12 -9.37
CA ILE A 44 -8.77 10.58 -10.63
C ILE A 44 -10.14 11.17 -10.32
N GLU A 45 -10.35 12.44 -10.69
CA GLU A 45 -11.55 13.20 -10.28
C GLU A 45 -12.81 12.89 -11.09
N ASP A 46 -12.68 12.46 -12.35
CA ASP A 46 -13.84 12.22 -13.24
C ASP A 46 -14.35 10.78 -13.11
N THR A 47 -15.07 10.49 -12.03
CA THR A 47 -15.63 9.17 -11.74
C THR A 47 -17.09 9.07 -12.17
N LYS A 48 -17.50 7.90 -12.71
CA LYS A 48 -18.88 7.64 -13.14
C LYS A 48 -19.87 7.49 -11.99
N GLU A 49 -19.40 6.92 -10.88
CA GLU A 49 -20.19 6.73 -9.67
C GLU A 49 -19.59 7.57 -8.54
N ARG A 50 -20.42 8.30 -7.84
CA ARG A 50 -19.99 9.01 -6.64
C ARG A 50 -19.90 8.03 -5.49
N ILE A 51 -18.70 7.91 -4.92
CA ILE A 51 -18.41 7.04 -3.79
C ILE A 51 -17.75 7.89 -2.69
N ILE A 52 -18.27 7.81 -1.48
CA ILE A 52 -17.69 8.47 -0.31
C ILE A 52 -17.52 7.46 0.82
N ILE A 53 -16.51 7.64 1.64
CA ILE A 53 -16.30 6.86 2.86
C ILE A 53 -16.32 7.81 4.05
N LEU A 54 -17.12 7.46 5.06
CA LEU A 54 -17.24 8.20 6.30
C LEU A 54 -16.63 7.37 7.44
N ASP A 55 -15.76 7.99 8.24
CA ASP A 55 -15.25 7.44 9.48
C ASP A 55 -15.64 8.39 10.62
N ASN A 56 -16.51 7.94 11.52
CA ASN A 56 -17.10 8.78 12.59
C ASN A 56 -17.67 10.10 12.03
N ASP A 57 -18.54 9.99 11.00
CA ASP A 57 -19.20 11.10 10.29
C ASP A 57 -18.24 12.08 9.56
N THR A 58 -16.97 11.77 9.51
CA THR A 58 -15.99 12.56 8.76
C THR A 58 -15.64 11.86 7.46
N GLU A 59 -15.74 12.57 6.34
CA GLU A 59 -15.33 12.02 5.04
C GLU A 59 -13.82 11.79 5.00
N ILE A 60 -13.43 10.57 4.68
CA ILE A 60 -12.01 10.19 4.55
C ILE A 60 -11.64 10.02 3.07
N LYS A 61 -10.38 10.30 2.78
CA LYS A 61 -9.84 10.22 1.43
C LYS A 61 -9.58 8.77 1.04
N ILE A 62 -10.35 8.27 0.06
CA ILE A 62 -10.26 6.89 -0.43
C ILE A 62 -8.83 6.56 -0.89
N GLU A 63 -8.18 7.50 -1.59
CA GLU A 63 -6.80 7.32 -2.07
C GLU A 63 -5.78 7.08 -0.95
N LYS A 64 -6.10 7.49 0.29
CA LYS A 64 -5.22 7.29 1.45
C LYS A 64 -5.57 6.03 2.24
N GLU A 65 -6.85 5.74 2.38
CA GLU A 65 -7.35 4.77 3.34
C GLU A 65 -7.79 3.43 2.73
N ALA A 66 -7.84 3.33 1.38
CA ALA A 66 -8.26 2.09 0.71
C ALA A 66 -7.20 1.49 -0.19
N LEU A 67 -7.16 0.16 -0.27
CA LEU A 67 -6.45 -0.63 -1.28
C LEU A 67 -7.44 -1.54 -2.00
N MET A 68 -7.28 -1.70 -3.31
CA MET A 68 -8.12 -2.60 -4.11
C MET A 68 -7.26 -3.58 -4.89
N PHE A 69 -7.70 -4.84 -4.89
CA PHE A 69 -7.05 -5.95 -5.58
C PHE A 69 -8.05 -6.58 -6.55
N ILE A 70 -7.84 -6.34 -7.86
CA ILE A 70 -8.68 -6.87 -8.94
C ILE A 70 -8.19 -8.26 -9.35
N ASP A 71 -6.88 -8.46 -9.36
CA ASP A 71 -6.23 -9.72 -9.69
C ASP A 71 -5.57 -10.32 -8.45
N VAL A 72 -6.21 -11.32 -7.86
CA VAL A 72 -5.70 -12.01 -6.67
C VAL A 72 -4.51 -12.94 -6.94
N PHE A 73 -4.24 -13.26 -8.24
CA PHE A 73 -3.07 -14.06 -8.63
C PHE A 73 -1.79 -13.23 -8.74
N ASN A 74 -1.94 -11.91 -8.94
CA ASN A 74 -0.84 -10.98 -9.14
C ASN A 74 -0.84 -9.85 -8.11
N ILE A 75 -1.03 -10.20 -6.84
CA ILE A 75 -0.94 -9.22 -5.75
C ILE A 75 0.49 -8.68 -5.67
N ASP A 76 0.63 -7.39 -5.93
CA ASP A 76 1.92 -6.70 -5.81
C ASP A 76 2.10 -6.11 -4.41
N PHE A 77 2.98 -6.73 -3.61
CA PHE A 77 3.38 -6.27 -2.29
C PHE A 77 4.26 -5.00 -2.33
N ASN A 78 4.76 -4.66 -3.51
CA ASN A 78 5.65 -3.53 -3.71
C ASN A 78 4.98 -2.36 -4.44
N GLN A 79 3.65 -2.37 -4.52
CA GLN A 79 2.92 -1.19 -4.99
C GLN A 79 3.27 0.04 -4.15
N LYS A 80 3.27 1.22 -4.78
CA LYS A 80 3.78 2.48 -4.24
C LYS A 80 3.34 2.77 -2.80
N LYS A 81 2.09 2.47 -2.47
CA LYS A 81 1.51 2.76 -1.15
C LYS A 81 2.12 1.87 -0.06
N ILE A 82 2.22 0.56 -0.30
CA ILE A 82 2.82 -0.40 0.63
C ILE A 82 4.32 -0.10 0.79
N GLN A 83 5.02 0.13 -0.32
CA GLN A 83 6.44 0.43 -0.30
C GLN A 83 6.75 1.74 0.45
N SER A 84 5.93 2.77 0.25
CA SER A 84 6.07 4.03 0.99
C SER A 84 5.85 3.85 2.49
N ALA A 85 4.85 3.05 2.89
CA ALA A 85 4.60 2.74 4.30
C ALA A 85 5.76 1.96 4.92
N LEU A 86 6.32 0.97 4.20
CA LEU A 86 7.52 0.24 4.63
C LEU A 86 8.71 1.17 4.88
N TYR A 87 9.00 2.04 3.92
CA TYR A 87 10.12 2.99 4.04
C TYR A 87 9.92 3.97 5.20
N ASN A 88 8.71 4.49 5.36
CA ASN A 88 8.36 5.36 6.49
C ASN A 88 8.52 4.64 7.83
N LYS A 89 8.11 3.39 7.92
CA LYS A 89 8.23 2.58 9.15
C LYS A 89 9.70 2.37 9.52
N ILE A 90 10.53 1.99 8.54
CA ILE A 90 11.98 1.81 8.75
C ILE A 90 12.64 3.13 9.15
N GLU A 91 12.35 4.22 8.44
CA GLU A 91 12.88 5.54 8.78
C GLU A 91 12.51 5.96 10.21
N LYS A 92 11.26 5.70 10.61
CA LYS A 92 10.80 5.99 11.97
C LYS A 92 11.61 5.23 13.01
N ILE A 93 11.90 3.95 12.79
CA ILE A 93 12.73 3.13 13.67
C ILE A 93 14.15 3.74 13.79
N TYR A 94 14.78 4.08 12.66
CA TYR A 94 16.10 4.70 12.66
C TYR A 94 16.13 6.05 13.40
N LYS A 95 15.07 6.87 13.22
CA LYS A 95 14.97 8.18 13.92
C LYS A 95 14.75 8.04 15.43
N GLN A 96 14.16 6.96 15.89
CA GLN A 96 13.99 6.69 17.32
C GLN A 96 15.28 6.22 18.00
N GLU A 97 16.22 5.66 17.24
CA GLU A 97 17.50 5.14 17.72
C GLU A 97 18.63 6.06 17.24
N PHE A 98 18.96 7.06 18.05
CA PHE A 98 19.98 8.07 17.72
C PHE A 98 21.33 7.44 17.30
N GLU A 99 21.75 6.40 17.99
CA GLU A 99 23.01 5.71 17.70
C GLU A 99 23.02 5.10 16.29
N ARG A 100 21.96 4.41 15.88
CA ARG A 100 21.83 3.85 14.52
C ARG A 100 21.85 4.92 13.44
N MET A 101 21.16 6.04 13.69
CA MET A 101 21.15 7.13 12.72
C MET A 101 22.54 7.77 12.59
N SER A 102 23.22 7.99 13.70
CA SER A 102 24.59 8.53 13.72
C SER A 102 25.58 7.60 13.01
N GLU A 103 25.48 6.30 13.26
CA GLU A 103 26.33 5.28 12.61
C GLU A 103 26.08 5.27 11.09
N PHE A 104 24.82 5.28 10.66
CA PHE A 104 24.46 5.34 9.25
C PHE A 104 25.07 6.56 8.56
N GLN A 105 24.96 7.75 9.15
CA GLN A 105 25.55 8.98 8.60
C GLN A 105 27.08 8.89 8.54
N THR A 106 27.71 8.34 9.56
CA THR A 106 29.18 8.15 9.60
C THR A 106 29.66 7.23 8.48
N ILE A 107 28.96 6.11 8.24
CA ILE A 107 29.29 5.18 7.15
C ILE A 107 29.13 5.87 5.79
N PHE A 108 28.03 6.61 5.60
CA PHE A 108 27.80 7.34 4.35
C PHE A 108 28.88 8.38 4.08
N GLN A 109 29.28 9.17 5.09
CA GLN A 109 30.37 10.14 4.95
C GLN A 109 31.69 9.48 4.56
N LYS A 110 32.03 8.31 5.14
CA LYS A 110 33.22 7.56 4.73
C LYS A 110 33.17 7.12 3.28
N LEU A 111 32.02 6.66 2.80
CA LEU A 111 31.84 6.32 1.38
C LEU A 111 32.00 7.54 0.47
N GLN A 112 31.43 8.68 0.86
CA GLN A 112 31.60 9.94 0.11
C GLN A 112 33.08 10.32 -0.01
N LEU A 113 33.82 10.33 1.08
CA LEU A 113 35.24 10.70 1.07
C LEU A 113 36.04 9.85 0.09
N ASN A 114 35.80 8.53 0.06
CA ASN A 114 36.48 7.65 -0.90
C ASN A 114 36.18 7.99 -2.37
N VAL A 115 34.97 8.47 -2.68
CA VAL A 115 34.59 8.86 -4.04
C VAL A 115 35.15 10.24 -4.37
N LEU A 116 35.14 11.18 -3.41
CA LEU A 116 35.65 12.53 -3.58
C LEU A 116 37.14 12.59 -3.90
N ASP A 117 37.94 11.66 -3.35
CA ASP A 117 39.34 11.56 -3.70
C ASP A 117 39.58 11.36 -5.20
N VAL A 118 38.72 10.59 -5.84
CA VAL A 118 38.78 10.38 -7.31
C VAL A 118 38.40 11.64 -8.09
N PHE A 119 37.49 12.48 -7.56
CA PHE A 119 37.06 13.70 -8.23
C PHE A 119 38.20 14.70 -8.43
N ASN A 120 39.21 14.69 -7.54
CA ASN A 120 40.38 15.56 -7.65
C ASN A 120 41.25 15.25 -8.88
N GLU A 121 41.07 14.08 -9.52
CA GLU A 121 41.80 13.72 -10.75
C GLU A 121 41.18 14.35 -12.01
N PHE A 122 40.00 14.96 -11.91
CA PHE A 122 39.29 15.56 -13.05
C PHE A 122 39.51 17.09 -13.13
N PRO A 123 39.60 17.65 -14.33
CA PRO A 123 39.82 19.08 -14.51
C PRO A 123 38.57 19.95 -14.44
N PHE A 124 37.50 19.48 -13.83
CA PHE A 124 36.21 20.16 -13.69
C PHE A 124 35.59 19.88 -12.33
N GLU A 125 34.67 20.76 -11.89
CA GLU A 125 34.00 20.67 -10.61
C GLU A 125 32.78 19.74 -10.70
N PHE A 126 32.49 19.05 -9.59
CA PHE A 126 31.33 18.19 -9.42
C PHE A 126 30.37 18.77 -8.40
N ASN A 127 29.09 18.69 -8.70
CA ASN A 127 28.03 18.87 -7.71
C ASN A 127 27.57 17.50 -7.20
N TYR A 128 27.54 17.34 -5.91
CA TYR A 128 27.13 16.10 -5.26
C TYR A 128 26.26 16.39 -4.04
N LYS A 129 25.53 15.37 -3.60
CA LYS A 129 24.66 15.45 -2.44
C LYS A 129 25.47 15.14 -1.17
N GLU A 130 25.52 16.09 -0.24
CA GLU A 130 26.33 15.97 0.99
C GLU A 130 25.78 14.95 2.00
N SER A 131 24.49 14.63 1.95
CA SER A 131 23.84 13.67 2.83
C SER A 131 22.80 12.85 2.09
N ILE A 132 22.57 11.63 2.54
CA ILE A 132 21.50 10.76 2.05
C ILE A 132 20.53 10.42 3.18
N GLY A 133 19.24 10.47 2.88
CA GLY A 133 18.21 10.01 3.81
C GLY A 133 18.05 8.49 3.78
N ILE A 134 17.55 7.92 4.88
CA ILE A 134 17.28 6.47 4.97
C ILE A 134 16.39 5.99 3.82
N GLN A 135 15.34 6.71 3.48
CA GLN A 135 14.46 6.32 2.37
C GLN A 135 15.16 6.28 1.01
N GLU A 136 16.09 7.21 0.77
CA GLU A 136 16.88 7.23 -0.46
C GLU A 136 17.83 6.03 -0.52
N TYR A 137 18.46 5.71 0.62
CA TYR A 137 19.30 4.53 0.72
C TYR A 137 18.49 3.23 0.49
N LEU A 138 17.30 3.10 1.08
CA LEU A 138 16.41 1.95 0.86
C LEU A 138 16.01 1.80 -0.61
N LYS A 139 15.80 2.91 -1.32
CA LYS A 139 15.55 2.90 -2.77
C LYS A 139 16.78 2.43 -3.56
N LEU A 140 17.98 2.88 -3.17
CA LEU A 140 19.23 2.41 -3.79
C LEU A 140 19.47 0.92 -3.56
N LEU A 141 19.15 0.40 -2.38
CA LEU A 141 19.18 -1.03 -2.09
C LEU A 141 18.17 -1.84 -2.91
N GLY A 142 17.17 -1.18 -3.51
CA GLY A 142 16.06 -1.87 -4.17
C GLY A 142 15.25 -2.73 -3.20
N LEU A 143 15.12 -2.29 -1.93
CA LEU A 143 14.42 -3.04 -0.89
C LEU A 143 12.96 -3.31 -1.31
N LYS A 144 12.58 -4.58 -1.27
CA LYS A 144 11.24 -5.06 -1.64
C LYS A 144 10.76 -6.10 -0.65
N ILE A 145 9.45 -6.16 -0.46
CA ILE A 145 8.80 -7.25 0.26
C ILE A 145 8.79 -8.47 -0.67
N SER A 146 9.34 -9.59 -0.20
CA SER A 146 9.31 -10.84 -0.95
C SER A 146 7.89 -11.41 -0.94
N ASN A 147 7.41 -11.80 -2.11
CA ASN A 147 6.17 -12.56 -2.25
C ASN A 147 6.53 -14.05 -2.40
N ASN A 148 6.19 -14.85 -1.41
CA ASN A 148 6.29 -16.30 -1.53
C ASN A 148 5.14 -16.76 -2.43
N LYS A 149 5.46 -17.32 -3.59
CA LYS A 149 4.48 -17.94 -4.50
C LYS A 149 3.95 -19.22 -3.83
N GLY A 150 2.91 -19.08 -3.03
CA GLY A 150 2.17 -20.16 -2.39
C GLY A 150 0.76 -20.29 -2.96
N LYS A 151 -0.14 -20.81 -2.17
CA LYS A 151 -1.58 -20.78 -2.46
C LYS A 151 -2.07 -19.34 -2.47
N ILE A 152 -3.20 -19.09 -3.13
CA ILE A 152 -3.84 -17.75 -3.15
C ILE A 152 -4.16 -17.30 -1.72
N THR A 153 -4.66 -18.19 -0.87
CA THR A 153 -4.95 -17.93 0.54
C THR A 153 -3.71 -17.47 1.30
N ASP A 154 -2.57 -18.16 1.15
CA ASP A 154 -1.31 -17.80 1.81
C ASP A 154 -0.84 -16.39 1.38
N THR A 155 -1.04 -16.06 0.10
CA THR A 155 -0.72 -14.74 -0.44
C THR A 155 -1.63 -13.66 0.16
N ILE A 156 -2.93 -13.95 0.30
CA ILE A 156 -3.89 -13.03 0.92
C ILE A 156 -3.54 -12.80 2.39
N PHE A 157 -3.28 -13.86 3.16
CA PHE A 157 -2.89 -13.73 4.58
C PHE A 157 -1.61 -12.91 4.73
N SER A 158 -0.59 -13.22 3.93
CA SER A 158 0.65 -12.43 3.93
C SER A 158 0.42 -10.95 3.60
N LEU A 159 -0.54 -10.65 2.70
CA LEU A 159 -0.93 -9.29 2.40
C LEU A 159 -1.62 -8.61 3.58
N LEU A 160 -2.55 -9.31 4.24
CA LEU A 160 -3.25 -8.80 5.42
C LEU A 160 -2.25 -8.47 6.53
N ASP A 161 -1.31 -9.37 6.83
CA ASP A 161 -0.23 -9.14 7.79
C ASP A 161 0.60 -7.89 7.45
N VAL A 162 0.99 -7.74 6.19
CA VAL A 162 1.77 -6.58 5.73
C VAL A 162 0.97 -5.28 5.87
N VAL A 163 -0.29 -5.29 5.47
CA VAL A 163 -1.15 -4.10 5.53
C VAL A 163 -1.40 -3.69 6.97
N GLU A 164 -1.69 -4.63 7.86
CA GLU A 164 -1.88 -4.40 9.28
C GLU A 164 -0.59 -3.88 9.93
N TYR A 165 0.52 -4.62 9.79
CA TYR A 165 1.80 -4.26 10.41
C TYR A 165 2.32 -2.88 9.99
N LEU A 166 2.13 -2.53 8.72
CA LEU A 166 2.54 -1.24 8.18
C LEU A 166 1.46 -0.15 8.31
N SER A 167 0.24 -0.52 8.72
CA SER A 167 -0.92 0.38 8.80
C SER A 167 -1.14 1.13 7.46
N VAL A 168 -1.15 0.38 6.35
CA VAL A 168 -1.16 0.96 4.99
C VAL A 168 -2.53 1.52 4.62
N ALA A 169 -3.59 0.82 5.02
CA ALA A 169 -4.96 1.15 4.66
C ALA A 169 -5.94 0.65 5.73
N LYS A 170 -7.09 1.33 5.87
CA LYS A 170 -8.19 0.90 6.72
C LYS A 170 -9.19 0.01 6.00
N LEU A 171 -9.22 0.07 4.66
CA LEU A 171 -10.15 -0.67 3.82
C LEU A 171 -9.40 -1.46 2.75
N LEU A 172 -9.63 -2.76 2.72
CA LEU A 172 -9.17 -3.65 1.65
C LEU A 172 -10.36 -4.13 0.83
N ILE A 173 -10.25 -4.01 -0.48
CA ILE A 173 -11.28 -4.41 -1.42
C ILE A 173 -10.73 -5.48 -2.34
N PHE A 174 -11.28 -6.69 -2.27
CA PHE A 174 -10.97 -7.77 -3.20
C PHE A 174 -12.10 -7.94 -4.19
N VAL A 175 -11.80 -7.82 -5.48
CA VAL A 175 -12.79 -7.94 -6.54
C VAL A 175 -12.88 -9.40 -6.98
N ASN A 176 -14.10 -9.94 -7.02
CA ASN A 176 -14.39 -11.31 -7.51
C ASN A 176 -13.63 -12.44 -6.81
N ILE A 177 -13.16 -12.25 -5.60
CA ILE A 177 -12.37 -13.25 -4.86
C ILE A 177 -13.07 -14.63 -4.79
N LYS A 178 -14.40 -14.65 -4.70
CA LYS A 178 -15.20 -15.87 -4.64
C LYS A 178 -15.15 -16.73 -5.93
N LEU A 179 -14.67 -16.18 -7.03
CA LEU A 179 -14.51 -16.96 -8.28
C LEU A 179 -13.26 -17.85 -8.24
N TYR A 180 -12.33 -17.58 -7.34
CA TYR A 180 -10.99 -18.19 -7.33
C TYR A 180 -10.74 -19.05 -6.08
N LEU A 181 -11.54 -18.90 -5.04
CA LEU A 181 -11.42 -19.64 -3.79
C LEU A 181 -12.60 -20.60 -3.62
N GLY A 182 -12.30 -21.80 -3.10
CA GLY A 182 -13.32 -22.74 -2.64
C GLY A 182 -14.02 -22.24 -1.37
N ASN A 183 -15.16 -22.83 -1.04
CA ASN A 183 -15.94 -22.40 0.13
C ASN A 183 -15.14 -22.46 1.45
N ASP A 184 -14.32 -23.49 1.62
CA ASP A 184 -13.49 -23.66 2.83
C ASP A 184 -12.40 -22.57 2.89
N GLU A 185 -11.75 -22.28 1.76
CA GLU A 185 -10.74 -21.23 1.65
C GLU A 185 -11.33 -19.82 1.88
N ILE A 186 -12.54 -19.57 1.39
CA ILE A 186 -13.29 -18.33 1.67
C ILE A 186 -13.57 -18.20 3.17
N GLN A 187 -13.96 -19.31 3.83
CA GLN A 187 -14.21 -19.30 5.27
C GLN A 187 -12.92 -19.06 6.08
N GLU A 188 -11.78 -19.55 5.61
CA GLU A 188 -10.48 -19.26 6.22
C GLU A 188 -10.13 -17.76 6.11
N VAL A 189 -10.29 -17.17 4.92
CA VAL A 189 -10.05 -15.74 4.71
C VAL A 189 -11.00 -14.87 5.56
N TYR A 190 -12.24 -15.32 5.81
CA TYR A 190 -13.20 -14.57 6.61
C TYR A 190 -12.96 -14.67 8.12
N LYS A 191 -12.18 -15.63 8.58
CA LYS A 191 -11.83 -15.80 10.00
C LYS A 191 -10.53 -15.13 10.39
N TYR A 192 -9.70 -14.84 9.40
CA TYR A 192 -8.42 -14.16 9.60
C TYR A 192 -8.63 -12.70 9.94
#